data_ce014ef930e7d62a329c96a8501430b2
#
_entry.id   ce014ef930e7d62a329c96a8501430b2
#
_cell.length_a   1.000
_cell.length_b   1.000
_cell.length_c   1.000
_cell.angle_alpha   90.00
_cell.angle_beta   90.00
_cell.angle_gamma   90.00
#
_symmetry.space_group_name_H-M   'P 1'
#
loop_
_entity.id
_entity.type
_entity.pdbx_description
1 polymer ?
#
loop_
_entity_poly.entity_id
_entity_poly.type
_entity_poly.pdbx_seq_one_letter_code
_entity_poly.pdbx_strand_id
1 'polypeptide(L)'
;GYFLESFIMLGGLAFNIGNIGGCCLGLNVLTGIDTMYGAAISCVAALFIFWMKEAGRAMDNFAKILGVLMILLTMYVAISSYPPLTKALYHTFFPETISATAIVTLVGGTVGGYISFAGGHRLLDAGIKGEAALPQVTRSAVTGIVVTAVMRFILFLAALGVIMKGGILDNANPPASVFKLAAG
;
A
#
# COMPACT_ATOMS: atom_id res chain seq x y z
N GLY A 1 -20.92 5.10 -19.42
CA GLY A 1 -19.84 5.95 -19.56
C GLY A 1 -19.51 6.99 -18.50
N TYR A 2 -19.87 8.25 -18.74
CA TYR A 2 -19.39 9.42 -17.98
C TYR A 2 -19.58 9.35 -16.45
N PHE A 3 -20.67 8.74 -15.98
CA PHE A 3 -20.91 8.57 -14.54
C PHE A 3 -19.83 7.71 -13.88
N LEU A 4 -19.51 6.56 -14.48
CA LEU A 4 -18.44 5.69 -13.99
C LEU A 4 -17.06 6.35 -14.06
N GLU A 5 -16.79 7.05 -15.16
CA GLU A 5 -15.53 7.80 -15.34
C GLU A 5 -15.33 8.87 -14.26
N SER A 6 -16.40 9.60 -13.92
CA SER A 6 -16.34 10.59 -12.84
C SER A 6 -15.96 9.97 -11.49
N PHE A 7 -16.50 8.80 -11.14
CA PHE A 7 -16.13 8.08 -9.92
C PHE A 7 -14.68 7.55 -9.97
N ILE A 8 -14.24 7.08 -11.13
CA ILE A 8 -12.84 6.65 -11.32
C ILE A 8 -11.88 7.82 -11.12
N MET A 9 -12.20 9.00 -11.69
CA MET A 9 -11.40 10.22 -11.51
C MET A 9 -11.35 10.67 -10.04
N LEU A 10 -12.48 10.71 -9.36
CA LEU A 10 -12.55 11.08 -7.94
C LEU A 10 -11.80 10.10 -7.05
N GLY A 11 -11.97 8.80 -7.31
CA GLY A 11 -11.23 7.75 -6.61
C GLY A 11 -9.72 7.86 -6.83
N GLY A 12 -9.29 8.12 -8.07
CA GLY A 12 -7.90 8.34 -8.43
C GLY A 12 -7.30 9.56 -7.73
N LEU A 13 -8.06 10.67 -7.68
CA LEU A 13 -7.64 11.87 -6.98
C LEU A 13 -7.45 11.62 -5.48
N ALA A 14 -8.44 11.01 -4.83
CA ALA A 14 -8.37 10.68 -3.40
C ALA A 14 -7.17 9.76 -3.08
N PHE A 15 -6.91 8.78 -3.95
CA PHE A 15 -5.79 7.87 -3.77
C PHE A 15 -4.43 8.55 -3.96
N ASN A 16 -4.31 9.46 -4.91
CA ASN A 16 -3.08 10.24 -5.12
C ASN A 16 -2.80 11.19 -3.95
N ILE A 17 -3.82 11.79 -3.37
CA ILE A 17 -3.68 12.58 -2.13
C ILE A 17 -3.12 11.70 -1.01
N GLY A 18 -3.66 10.48 -0.84
CA GLY A 18 -3.14 9.50 0.13
C GLY A 18 -1.69 9.10 -0.12
N ASN A 19 -1.29 8.91 -1.38
CA ASN A 19 0.09 8.58 -1.75
C ASN A 19 1.06 9.72 -1.42
N ILE A 20 0.71 10.97 -1.73
CA ILE A 20 1.50 12.15 -1.36
C ILE A 20 1.57 12.27 0.17
N GLY A 21 0.45 12.02 0.86
CA GLY A 21 0.40 11.97 2.33
C GLY A 21 1.39 10.93 2.89
N GLY A 22 1.42 9.72 2.35
CA GLY A 22 2.39 8.70 2.74
C GLY A 22 3.84 9.12 2.53
N CYS A 23 4.15 9.74 1.37
CA CYS A 23 5.48 10.26 1.08
C CYS A 23 5.92 11.35 2.06
N CYS A 24 5.03 12.32 2.38
CA CYS A 24 5.38 13.41 3.28
C CYS A 24 5.59 12.92 4.72
N LEU A 25 4.81 11.93 5.18
CA LEU A 25 5.02 11.29 6.48
C LEU A 25 6.37 10.56 6.54
N GLY A 26 6.74 9.87 5.47
CA GLY A 26 8.05 9.23 5.36
C GLY A 26 9.21 10.24 5.39
N LEU A 27 9.12 11.33 4.64
CA LEU A 27 10.09 12.42 4.65
C LEU A 27 10.20 13.08 6.02
N ASN A 28 9.08 13.33 6.70
CA ASN A 28 9.08 13.87 8.04
C ASN A 28 9.85 13.00 9.03
N VAL A 29 9.65 11.68 9.00
CA VAL A 29 10.36 10.73 9.87
C VAL A 29 11.88 10.72 9.60
N LEU A 30 12.29 10.79 8.33
CA LEU A 30 13.69 10.70 7.94
C LEU A 30 14.46 12.00 8.12
N THR A 31 13.82 13.14 7.88
CA THR A 31 14.49 14.44 7.78
C THR A 31 14.03 15.46 8.80
N GLY A 32 12.91 15.21 9.49
CA GLY A 32 12.27 16.19 10.38
C GLY A 32 11.57 17.34 9.68
N ILE A 33 11.50 17.35 8.33
CA ILE A 33 10.83 18.38 7.55
C ILE A 33 9.32 18.34 7.84
N ASP A 34 8.71 19.52 8.02
CA ASP A 34 7.26 19.63 8.16
C ASP A 34 6.51 18.94 7.02
N THR A 35 5.39 18.29 7.35
CA THR A 35 4.61 17.50 6.39
C THR A 35 4.10 18.31 5.20
N MET A 36 3.86 19.62 5.38
CA MET A 36 3.42 20.50 4.30
C MET A 36 4.53 20.68 3.24
N TYR A 37 5.77 20.92 3.68
CA TYR A 37 6.92 21.00 2.76
C TYR A 37 7.25 19.64 2.16
N GLY A 38 7.13 18.55 2.93
CA GLY A 38 7.28 17.19 2.47
C GLY A 38 6.28 16.85 1.35
N ALA A 39 5.03 17.27 1.48
CA ALA A 39 4.01 17.08 0.46
C ALA A 39 4.34 17.87 -0.82
N ALA A 40 4.77 19.12 -0.71
CA ALA A 40 5.17 19.94 -1.85
C ALA A 40 6.37 19.31 -2.61
N ILE A 41 7.40 18.87 -1.90
CA ILE A 41 8.56 18.19 -2.47
C ILE A 41 8.13 16.90 -3.19
N SER A 42 7.30 16.09 -2.55
CA SER A 42 6.80 14.83 -3.13
C SER A 42 5.97 15.06 -4.39
N CYS A 43 5.14 16.11 -4.41
CA CYS A 43 4.34 16.49 -5.57
C CYS A 43 5.23 16.93 -6.74
N VAL A 44 6.21 17.80 -6.48
CA VAL A 44 7.17 18.25 -7.50
C VAL A 44 7.98 17.08 -8.06
N ALA A 45 8.47 16.19 -7.19
CA ALA A 45 9.21 15.00 -7.60
C ALA A 45 8.35 14.07 -8.47
N ALA A 46 7.08 13.85 -8.09
CA ALA A 46 6.15 13.04 -8.86
C ALA A 46 5.90 13.64 -10.24
N LEU A 47 5.66 14.94 -10.34
CA LEU A 47 5.47 15.64 -11.61
C LEU A 47 6.72 15.55 -12.51
N PHE A 48 7.91 15.72 -11.92
CA PHE A 48 9.17 15.62 -12.63
C PHE A 48 9.39 14.21 -13.21
N ILE A 49 9.16 13.17 -12.39
CA ILE A 49 9.24 11.76 -12.83
C ILE A 49 8.24 11.48 -13.95
N PHE A 50 7.02 12.00 -13.82
CA PHE A 50 5.99 11.81 -14.85
C PHE A 50 6.35 12.48 -16.19
N TRP A 51 7.12 13.56 -16.15
CA TRP A 51 7.60 14.24 -17.35
C TRP A 51 8.69 13.47 -18.10
N MET A 52 9.43 12.60 -17.41
CA MET A 52 10.49 11.80 -18.00
C MET A 52 9.91 10.59 -18.75
N LYS A 53 9.78 10.68 -20.07
CA LYS A 53 9.20 9.63 -20.94
C LYS A 53 9.84 8.24 -20.81
N GLU A 54 11.11 8.16 -20.40
CA GLU A 54 11.87 6.91 -20.31
C GLU A 54 11.94 6.31 -18.90
N ALA A 55 11.30 6.95 -17.91
CA ALA A 55 11.39 6.54 -16.51
C ALA A 55 10.70 5.19 -16.18
N GLY A 56 9.86 4.66 -17.08
CA GLY A 56 9.01 3.50 -16.79
C GLY A 56 9.76 2.26 -16.30
N ARG A 57 10.81 1.82 -17.00
CA ARG A 57 11.58 0.62 -16.60
C ARG A 57 12.42 0.85 -15.34
N ALA A 58 13.05 2.01 -15.22
CA ALA A 58 13.82 2.36 -14.04
C ALA A 58 12.93 2.46 -12.82
N MET A 59 11.76 3.08 -12.95
CA MET A 59 10.75 3.15 -11.89
C MET A 59 10.21 1.78 -11.48
N ASP A 60 9.90 0.90 -12.45
CA ASP A 60 9.43 -0.44 -12.14
C ASP A 60 10.48 -1.26 -11.35
N ASN A 61 11.75 -1.15 -11.71
CA ASN A 61 12.82 -1.81 -10.98
C ASN A 61 13.03 -1.20 -9.60
N PHE A 62 13.00 0.11 -9.47
CA PHE A 62 13.08 0.81 -8.21
C PHE A 62 11.93 0.43 -7.27
N ALA A 63 10.69 0.43 -7.79
CA ALA A 63 9.51 0.01 -7.03
C ALA A 63 9.60 -1.46 -6.56
N LYS A 64 10.13 -2.36 -7.39
CA LYS A 64 10.36 -3.77 -7.00
C LYS A 64 11.37 -3.88 -5.86
N ILE A 65 12.50 -3.16 -5.95
CA ILE A 65 13.53 -3.15 -4.89
C ILE A 65 12.95 -2.61 -3.59
N LEU A 66 12.26 -1.47 -3.64
CA LEU A 66 11.60 -0.91 -2.47
C LEU A 66 10.52 -1.84 -1.90
N GLY A 67 9.74 -2.50 -2.76
CA GLY A 67 8.74 -3.48 -2.34
C GLY A 67 9.36 -4.66 -1.59
N VAL A 68 10.46 -5.22 -2.10
CA VAL A 68 11.20 -6.30 -1.41
C VAL A 68 11.76 -5.81 -0.07
N LEU A 69 12.39 -4.63 -0.05
CA LEU A 69 12.91 -4.04 1.18
C LEU A 69 11.81 -3.84 2.22
N MET A 70 10.65 -3.32 1.79
CA MET A 70 9.50 -3.11 2.67
C MET A 70 8.98 -4.43 3.24
N ILE A 71 8.90 -5.50 2.44
CA ILE A 71 8.50 -6.83 2.91
C ILE A 71 9.48 -7.34 3.97
N LEU A 72 10.79 -7.22 3.72
CA LEU A 72 11.82 -7.67 4.66
C LEU A 72 11.77 -6.89 5.98
N LEU A 73 11.64 -5.57 5.93
CA LEU A 73 11.52 -4.73 7.12
C LEU A 73 10.24 -5.03 7.90
N THR A 74 9.11 -5.17 7.22
CA THR A 74 7.84 -5.49 7.88
C THR A 74 7.87 -6.90 8.49
N MET A 75 8.52 -7.86 7.82
CA MET A 75 8.74 -9.20 8.35
C MET A 75 9.60 -9.15 9.61
N TYR A 76 10.68 -8.37 9.60
CA TYR A 76 11.51 -8.16 10.78
C TYR A 76 10.69 -7.62 11.95
N VAL A 77 9.89 -6.59 11.73
CA VAL A 77 9.01 -6.00 12.75
C VAL A 77 7.97 -7.01 13.24
N ALA A 78 7.35 -7.79 12.35
CA ALA A 78 6.40 -8.83 12.72
C ALA A 78 7.03 -9.90 13.62
N ILE A 79 8.25 -10.33 13.32
CA ILE A 79 8.97 -11.30 14.14
C ILE A 79 9.35 -10.69 15.51
N SER A 80 9.91 -9.47 15.51
CA SER A 80 10.36 -8.77 16.73
C SER A 80 9.21 -8.41 17.68
N SER A 81 8.02 -8.20 17.15
CA SER A 81 6.83 -7.86 17.95
C SER A 81 6.18 -9.07 18.63
N TYR A 82 6.56 -10.33 18.28
CA TYR A 82 6.01 -11.56 18.85
C TYR A 82 4.47 -11.60 18.88
N PRO A 83 3.78 -11.47 17.74
CA PRO A 83 2.34 -11.45 17.70
C PRO A 83 1.75 -12.80 18.14
N PRO A 84 0.57 -12.81 18.78
CA PRO A 84 -0.10 -14.05 19.18
C PRO A 84 -0.74 -14.72 17.95
N LEU A 85 0.04 -15.47 17.17
CA LEU A 85 -0.36 -16.06 15.89
C LEU A 85 -1.61 -16.92 15.99
N THR A 86 -1.69 -17.77 17.03
CA THR A 86 -2.84 -18.66 17.24
C THR A 86 -4.12 -17.86 17.43
N LYS A 87 -4.05 -16.80 18.25
CA LYS A 87 -5.19 -15.91 18.51
C LYS A 87 -5.57 -15.13 17.25
N ALA A 88 -4.59 -14.62 16.51
CA ALA A 88 -4.81 -13.91 15.25
C ALA A 88 -5.50 -14.79 14.21
N LEU A 89 -5.04 -16.02 14.03
CA LEU A 89 -5.65 -16.99 13.12
C LEU A 89 -7.06 -17.37 13.54
N TYR A 90 -7.28 -17.62 14.83
CA TYR A 90 -8.61 -17.94 15.35
C TYR A 90 -9.62 -16.81 15.05
N HIS A 91 -9.28 -15.55 15.39
CA HIS A 91 -10.16 -14.42 15.17
C HIS A 91 -10.30 -13.99 13.70
N THR A 92 -9.46 -14.50 12.81
CA THR A 92 -9.65 -14.34 11.36
C THR A 92 -10.92 -15.05 10.88
N PHE A 93 -11.22 -16.20 11.45
CA PHE A 93 -12.41 -17.00 11.10
C PHE A 93 -13.58 -16.79 12.08
N PHE A 94 -13.28 -16.50 13.34
CA PHE A 94 -14.25 -16.32 14.41
C PHE A 94 -14.06 -14.97 15.11
N PRO A 95 -14.38 -13.85 14.45
CA PRO A 95 -14.25 -12.52 15.04
C PRO A 95 -15.22 -12.34 16.20
N GLU A 96 -14.79 -11.73 17.29
CA GLU A 96 -15.65 -11.38 18.42
C GLU A 96 -16.64 -10.27 18.07
N THR A 97 -16.22 -9.35 17.21
CA THR A 97 -17.06 -8.23 16.74
C THR A 97 -16.85 -8.00 15.24
N ILE A 98 -17.93 -7.67 14.55
CA ILE A 98 -17.90 -7.33 13.13
C ILE A 98 -18.21 -5.84 13.00
N SER A 99 -17.23 -5.07 12.55
CA SER A 99 -17.38 -3.64 12.27
C SER A 99 -17.57 -3.40 10.77
N ALA A 100 -18.79 -3.05 10.38
CA ALA A 100 -19.08 -2.72 8.98
C ALA A 100 -18.23 -1.55 8.46
N THR A 101 -18.01 -0.53 9.31
CA THR A 101 -17.16 0.62 8.97
C THR A 101 -15.71 0.19 8.70
N ALA A 102 -15.13 -0.66 9.56
CA ALA A 102 -13.77 -1.16 9.35
C ALA A 102 -13.65 -1.98 8.06
N ILE A 103 -14.64 -2.83 7.76
CA ILE A 103 -14.68 -3.63 6.53
C ILE A 103 -14.73 -2.71 5.31
N VAL A 104 -15.65 -1.74 5.27
CA VAL A 104 -15.79 -0.80 4.15
C VAL A 104 -14.51 0.03 3.96
N THR A 105 -13.91 0.51 5.06
CA THR A 105 -12.66 1.28 5.00
C THR A 105 -11.50 0.44 4.46
N LEU A 106 -11.34 -0.80 4.94
CA LEU A 106 -10.29 -1.70 4.47
C LEU A 106 -10.49 -2.10 3.00
N VAL A 107 -11.71 -2.43 2.61
CA VAL A 107 -12.02 -2.77 1.21
C VAL A 107 -11.82 -1.56 0.32
N GLY A 108 -12.35 -0.39 0.67
CA GLY A 108 -12.24 0.83 -0.11
C GLY A 108 -10.79 1.32 -0.25
N GLY A 109 -10.01 1.27 0.84
CA GLY A 109 -8.62 1.72 0.84
C GLY A 109 -7.63 0.71 0.23
N THR A 110 -8.01 -0.57 0.08
CA THR A 110 -7.07 -1.62 -0.31
C THR A 110 -7.38 -2.33 -1.61
N VAL A 111 -8.63 -2.46 -2.00
CA VAL A 111 -9.01 -3.14 -3.25
C VAL A 111 -8.77 -2.24 -4.46
N GLY A 112 -8.86 -0.93 -4.30
CA GLY A 112 -8.48 0.04 -5.32
C GLY A 112 -9.17 -0.20 -6.68
N GLY A 113 -10.50 -0.34 -6.68
CA GLY A 113 -11.27 -0.68 -7.88
C GLY A 113 -10.97 0.22 -9.08
N TYR A 114 -10.64 1.49 -8.87
CA TYR A 114 -10.27 2.41 -9.94
C TYR A 114 -8.96 2.00 -10.66
N ILE A 115 -8.01 1.34 -9.97
CA ILE A 115 -6.73 0.89 -10.56
C ILE A 115 -6.99 -0.15 -11.66
N SER A 116 -7.99 -1.01 -11.50
CA SER A 116 -8.37 -1.99 -12.51
C SER A 116 -8.76 -1.34 -13.83
N PHE A 117 -9.42 -0.19 -13.78
CA PHE A 117 -9.80 0.59 -14.96
C PHE A 117 -8.64 1.45 -15.47
N ALA A 118 -7.96 2.18 -14.58
CA ALA A 118 -6.85 3.04 -14.93
C ALA A 118 -5.62 2.24 -15.43
N GLY A 119 -5.41 1.02 -14.96
CA GLY A 119 -4.30 0.16 -15.37
C GLY A 119 -4.47 -0.49 -16.74
N GLY A 120 -5.69 -0.53 -17.28
CA GLY A 120 -5.97 -1.20 -18.55
C GLY A 120 -5.20 -0.61 -19.74
N HIS A 121 -5.04 0.71 -19.80
CA HIS A 121 -4.29 1.37 -20.87
C HIS A 121 -2.79 0.99 -20.85
N ARG A 122 -2.18 0.75 -19.68
CA ARG A 122 -0.78 0.31 -19.60
C ARG A 122 -0.56 -1.07 -20.22
N LEU A 123 -1.54 -1.95 -20.15
CA LEU A 123 -1.49 -3.25 -20.83
C LEU A 123 -1.55 -3.05 -22.35
N LEU A 124 -2.43 -2.15 -22.81
CA LEU A 124 -2.55 -1.82 -24.23
C LEU A 124 -1.26 -1.17 -24.78
N ASP A 125 -0.65 -0.24 -24.03
CA ASP A 125 0.60 0.42 -24.39
C ASP A 125 1.78 -0.58 -24.43
N ALA A 126 1.74 -1.60 -23.56
CA ALA A 126 2.70 -2.70 -23.56
C ALA A 126 2.44 -3.74 -24.68
N GLY A 127 1.42 -3.55 -25.52
CA GLY A 127 1.04 -4.49 -26.57
C GLY A 127 0.35 -5.76 -26.07
N ILE A 128 -0.02 -5.82 -24.79
CA ILE A 128 -0.68 -6.96 -24.15
C ILE A 128 -2.19 -6.84 -24.42
N LYS A 129 -2.67 -7.54 -25.46
CA LYS A 129 -4.06 -7.47 -25.90
C LYS A 129 -4.52 -8.79 -26.53
N GLY A 130 -5.84 -8.98 -26.56
CA GLY A 130 -6.48 -10.17 -27.15
C GLY A 130 -6.45 -11.40 -26.24
N GLU A 131 -7.12 -12.45 -26.65
CA GLU A 131 -7.30 -13.68 -25.87
C GLU A 131 -5.98 -14.41 -25.60
N ALA A 132 -5.04 -14.36 -26.52
CA ALA A 132 -3.71 -14.96 -26.35
C ALA A 132 -2.92 -14.40 -25.16
N ALA A 133 -3.22 -13.17 -24.72
CA ALA A 133 -2.58 -12.53 -23.59
C ALA A 133 -3.23 -12.87 -22.23
N LEU A 134 -4.42 -13.46 -22.21
CA LEU A 134 -5.16 -13.77 -20.97
C LEU A 134 -4.35 -14.55 -19.94
N PRO A 135 -3.62 -15.64 -20.30
CA PRO A 135 -2.84 -16.40 -19.31
C PRO A 135 -1.77 -15.54 -18.63
N GLN A 136 -1.11 -14.65 -19.39
CA GLN A 136 -0.09 -13.73 -18.86
C GLN A 136 -0.71 -12.71 -17.90
N VAL A 137 -1.83 -12.10 -18.29
CA VAL A 137 -2.55 -11.13 -17.46
C VAL A 137 -3.06 -11.77 -16.18
N THR A 138 -3.69 -12.94 -16.29
CA THR A 138 -4.19 -13.70 -15.14
C THR A 138 -3.07 -14.06 -14.17
N ARG A 139 -1.95 -14.59 -14.69
CA ARG A 139 -0.79 -14.94 -13.85
C ARG A 139 -0.24 -13.71 -13.10
N SER A 140 -0.10 -12.58 -13.80
CA SER A 140 0.38 -11.32 -13.19
C SER A 140 -0.58 -10.83 -12.12
N ALA A 141 -1.90 -10.85 -12.39
CA ALA A 141 -2.92 -10.43 -11.45
C ALA A 141 -2.94 -11.31 -10.19
N VAL A 142 -2.96 -12.63 -10.36
CA VAL A 142 -2.95 -13.60 -9.24
C VAL A 142 -1.69 -13.42 -8.41
N THR A 143 -0.51 -13.30 -9.04
CA THR A 143 0.75 -13.08 -8.32
C THR A 143 0.70 -11.79 -7.53
N GLY A 144 0.21 -10.69 -8.12
CA GLY A 144 0.07 -9.41 -7.43
C GLY A 144 -0.87 -9.50 -6.22
N ILE A 145 -2.01 -10.18 -6.37
CA ILE A 145 -2.98 -10.40 -5.29
C ILE A 145 -2.34 -11.18 -4.15
N VAL A 146 -1.66 -12.29 -4.45
CA VAL A 146 -1.03 -13.14 -3.43
C VAL A 146 0.06 -12.38 -2.68
N VAL A 147 0.97 -11.71 -3.38
CA VAL A 147 2.04 -10.91 -2.75
C VAL A 147 1.46 -9.82 -1.86
N THR A 148 0.43 -9.12 -2.34
CA THR A 148 -0.22 -8.06 -1.56
C THR A 148 -0.94 -8.62 -0.33
N ALA A 149 -1.62 -9.76 -0.45
CA ALA A 149 -2.29 -10.41 0.67
C ALA A 149 -1.30 -10.85 1.76
N VAL A 150 -0.18 -11.46 1.37
CA VAL A 150 0.91 -11.85 2.29
C VAL A 150 1.48 -10.62 2.99
N MET A 151 1.78 -9.56 2.24
CA MET A 151 2.30 -8.31 2.80
C MET A 151 1.35 -7.68 3.84
N ARG A 152 0.05 -7.64 3.54
CA ARG A 152 -0.96 -7.12 4.47
C ARG A 152 -1.07 -7.95 5.73
N PHE A 153 -1.01 -9.27 5.59
CA PHE A 153 -1.04 -10.16 6.73
C PHE A 153 0.17 -9.95 7.65
N ILE A 154 1.37 -9.82 7.08
CA ILE A 154 2.60 -9.54 7.83
C ILE A 154 2.50 -8.18 8.53
N LEU A 155 2.03 -7.15 7.84
CA LEU A 155 1.85 -5.80 8.41
C LEU A 155 0.84 -5.80 9.56
N PHE A 156 -0.28 -6.52 9.40
CA PHE A 156 -1.26 -6.69 10.45
C PHE A 156 -0.67 -7.38 11.68
N LEU A 157 0.10 -8.45 11.49
CA LEU A 157 0.77 -9.15 12.60
C LEU A 157 1.79 -8.25 13.30
N ALA A 158 2.54 -7.44 12.55
CA ALA A 158 3.47 -6.48 13.11
C ALA A 158 2.76 -5.47 14.02
N ALA A 159 1.67 -4.87 13.54
CA ALA A 159 0.88 -3.93 14.31
C ALA A 159 0.22 -4.59 15.53
N LEU A 160 -0.36 -5.79 15.36
CA LEU A 160 -0.97 -6.54 16.44
C LEU A 160 0.03 -6.85 17.57
N GLY A 161 1.23 -7.31 17.20
CA GLY A 161 2.27 -7.61 18.18
C GLY A 161 2.69 -6.40 19.01
N VAL A 162 2.84 -5.24 18.37
CA VAL A 162 3.18 -3.97 19.06
C VAL A 162 2.06 -3.55 20.01
N ILE A 163 0.80 -3.57 19.56
CA ILE A 163 -0.36 -3.20 20.39
C ILE A 163 -0.51 -4.15 21.59
N MET A 164 -0.34 -5.45 21.38
CA MET A 164 -0.44 -6.44 22.45
C MET A 164 0.65 -6.31 23.52
N LYS A 165 1.79 -5.70 23.19
CA LYS A 165 2.83 -5.33 24.15
C LYS A 165 2.56 -4.01 24.88
N GLY A 166 1.39 -3.41 24.67
CA GLY A 166 1.03 -2.12 25.28
C GLY A 166 1.57 -0.90 24.53
N GLY A 167 2.04 -1.08 23.29
CA GLY A 167 2.46 0.03 22.45
C GLY A 167 1.29 0.93 22.07
N ILE A 168 1.43 2.22 22.31
CA ILE A 168 0.46 3.24 21.89
C ILE A 168 0.91 3.80 20.55
N LEU A 169 0.08 3.60 19.53
CA LEU A 169 0.38 4.12 18.20
C LEU A 169 0.08 5.62 18.14
N ASP A 170 0.99 6.37 17.52
CA ASP A 170 0.75 7.76 17.20
C ASP A 170 -0.27 7.86 16.05
N ASN A 171 -1.41 8.49 16.31
CA ASN A 171 -2.46 8.68 15.32
C ASN A 171 -2.04 9.54 14.13
N ALA A 172 -1.00 10.38 14.28
CA ALA A 172 -0.47 11.18 13.19
C ALA A 172 0.34 10.35 12.18
N ASN A 173 1.05 9.32 12.66
CA ASN A 173 1.82 8.41 11.80
C ASN A 173 1.85 6.98 12.37
N PRO A 174 0.74 6.23 12.27
CA PRO A 174 0.65 4.89 12.84
C PRO A 174 1.70 3.90 12.29
N PRO A 175 2.00 3.86 10.97
CA PRO A 175 3.03 2.96 10.45
C PRO A 175 4.41 3.22 11.06
N ALA A 176 4.84 4.47 11.12
CA ALA A 176 6.14 4.82 11.71
C ALA A 176 6.21 4.43 13.21
N SER A 177 5.09 4.59 13.94
CA SER A 177 4.99 4.18 15.34
C SER A 177 5.18 2.67 15.51
N VAL A 178 4.59 1.85 14.64
CA VAL A 178 4.77 0.39 14.67
C VAL A 178 6.24 0.03 14.50
N PHE A 179 6.92 0.61 13.52
CA PHE A 179 8.34 0.35 13.29
C PHE A 179 9.21 0.81 14.45
N LYS A 180 8.97 2.02 14.96
CA LYS A 180 9.71 2.59 16.09
C LYS A 180 9.56 1.76 17.37
N LEU A 181 8.33 1.36 17.70
CA LEU A 181 8.05 0.60 18.91
C LEU A 181 8.52 -0.87 18.85
N ALA A 182 8.66 -1.42 17.66
CA ALA A 182 9.16 -2.78 17.48
C ALA A 182 10.68 -2.86 17.37
N ALA A 183 11.34 -1.81 16.87
CA ALA A 183 12.79 -1.78 16.66
C ALA A 183 13.55 -1.18 17.87
N GLY A 184 12.87 -0.51 18.77
CA GLY A 184 13.45 0.15 19.96
C GLY A 184 13.74 1.60 19.69
#